data_64ef8207b5cef918b6c9913fa4674992
#
_entry.id   64ef8207b5cef918b6c9913fa4674992
#
_cell.length_a   1.000
_cell.length_b   1.000
_cell.length_c   1.000
_cell.angle_alpha   90.00
_cell.angle_beta   90.00
_cell.angle_gamma   90.00
#
_symmetry.space_group_name_H-M   'P 1'
#
loop_
_entity.id
_entity.type
_entity.pdbx_description
1 polymer ?
#
loop_
_entity_poly.entity_id
_entity_poly.type
_entity_poly.pdbx_seq_one_letter_code
_entity_poly.pdbx_strand_id
1 'polypeptide(L)'
;ITFVSLNRKKNTMAIKYEIHYLPNAGGNEETRRFAHIFEQTAMTDKQMISRIARHSSLSEGDVAAVLMQLRDIIEEDLQEGRRINIPEIGYLSLSVDLDMDDLKPDNKVRAEYVSVRGIKFRPNADLLKQVKYNTHFEKSQYTSRSYPFSEDALKEKIREYLKHNRSINRKVLEAEFHIRKQTALNWLKKLEKSGFLIKEGSRNAPVYFLAEE
;
A
#
# COMPACT_ATOMS: atom_id res chain seq x y z
N ILE A 1 -31.58 -24.84 14.66
CA ILE A 1 -30.57 -25.28 13.66
C ILE A 1 -29.25 -24.61 14.09
N THR A 2 -28.40 -25.43 14.72
CA THR A 2 -27.12 -24.99 15.31
C THR A 2 -26.07 -24.90 14.20
N PHE A 3 -25.63 -23.70 13.86
CA PHE A 3 -24.49 -23.52 12.97
C PHE A 3 -23.20 -23.92 13.68
N VAL A 4 -22.70 -25.10 13.35
CA VAL A 4 -21.35 -25.53 13.69
C VAL A 4 -20.38 -24.70 12.85
N SER A 5 -19.72 -23.74 13.48
CA SER A 5 -18.63 -22.97 12.87
C SER A 5 -17.44 -23.92 12.69
N LEU A 6 -17.29 -24.47 11.50
CA LEU A 6 -16.07 -25.13 11.04
C LEU A 6 -14.94 -24.09 11.00
N ASN A 7 -14.14 -24.10 12.05
CA ASN A 7 -12.93 -23.29 12.18
C ASN A 7 -11.85 -23.83 11.21
N ARG A 8 -12.03 -23.62 9.92
CA ARG A 8 -10.97 -23.80 8.92
C ARG A 8 -9.96 -22.67 9.15
N LYS A 9 -8.87 -22.95 9.85
CA LYS A 9 -7.65 -22.15 9.72
C LYS A 9 -7.28 -22.12 8.23
N LYS A 10 -7.79 -21.11 7.52
CA LYS A 10 -7.28 -20.80 6.18
C LYS A 10 -5.82 -20.46 6.37
N ASN A 11 -4.97 -21.21 5.72
CA ASN A 11 -3.54 -20.93 5.60
C ASN A 11 -3.41 -19.63 4.79
N THR A 12 -3.71 -18.50 5.42
CA THR A 12 -3.66 -17.17 4.82
C THR A 12 -2.20 -16.79 4.75
N MET A 13 -1.66 -16.71 3.54
CA MET A 13 -0.32 -16.15 3.33
C MET A 13 -0.27 -14.76 3.93
N ALA A 14 0.78 -14.47 4.70
CA ALA A 14 0.96 -13.15 5.29
C ALA A 14 1.08 -12.07 4.21
N ILE A 15 0.41 -10.94 4.43
CA ILE A 15 0.50 -9.79 3.54
C ILE A 15 1.86 -9.12 3.78
N LYS A 16 2.66 -9.03 2.73
CA LYS A 16 3.95 -8.35 2.81
C LYS A 16 3.77 -6.85 2.84
N TYR A 17 4.44 -6.20 3.79
CA TYR A 17 4.45 -4.75 3.89
C TYR A 17 5.86 -4.20 3.95
N GLU A 18 6.01 -2.93 3.62
CA GLU A 18 7.23 -2.14 3.78
C GLU A 18 6.94 -0.86 4.56
N ILE A 19 7.98 -0.28 5.15
CA ILE A 19 7.89 1.00 5.85
C ILE A 19 8.40 2.09 4.93
N HIS A 20 7.57 3.07 4.66
CA HIS A 20 7.94 4.29 3.95
C HIS A 20 8.17 5.43 4.93
N TYR A 21 9.03 6.33 4.54
CA TYR A 21 9.40 7.52 5.30
C TYR A 21 9.04 8.76 4.48
N LEU A 22 8.30 9.67 5.07
CA LEU A 22 8.01 10.99 4.49
C LEU A 22 8.84 12.03 5.27
N PRO A 23 9.65 12.84 4.59
CA PRO A 23 10.26 13.99 5.24
C PRO A 23 9.15 14.95 5.69
N ASN A 24 9.26 15.47 6.92
CA ASN A 24 8.32 16.46 7.41
C ASN A 24 8.50 17.77 6.63
N ALA A 25 7.42 18.31 6.09
CA ALA A 25 7.40 19.60 5.41
C ALA A 25 7.75 20.80 6.34
N GLY A 26 7.83 20.57 7.65
CA GLY A 26 8.05 21.60 8.66
C GLY A 26 9.47 21.67 9.27
N GLY A 27 10.46 20.99 8.67
CA GLY A 27 11.88 21.15 9.08
C GLY A 27 12.30 20.49 10.40
N ASN A 28 11.40 19.80 11.11
CA ASN A 28 11.77 18.98 12.26
C ASN A 28 12.28 17.61 11.79
N GLU A 29 13.32 17.08 12.45
CA GLU A 29 14.01 15.83 12.10
C GLU A 29 13.15 14.56 12.20
N GLU A 30 11.91 14.65 12.66
CA GLU A 30 11.00 13.51 12.76
C GLU A 30 10.38 13.13 11.41
N THR A 31 10.96 12.16 10.77
CA THR A 31 10.37 11.51 9.60
C THR A 31 9.10 10.74 9.96
N ARG A 32 7.96 11.10 9.37
CA ARG A 32 6.72 10.30 9.50
C ARG A 32 6.91 8.94 8.85
N ARG A 33 6.57 7.88 9.60
CA ARG A 33 6.60 6.50 9.11
C ARG A 33 5.18 6.06 8.78
N PHE A 34 5.01 5.37 7.66
CA PHE A 34 3.76 4.70 7.34
C PHE A 34 4.04 3.34 6.70
N ALA A 35 3.15 2.37 6.96
CA ALA A 35 3.22 1.06 6.35
C ALA A 35 2.54 1.10 4.97
N HIS A 36 3.20 0.50 3.99
CA HIS A 36 2.67 0.29 2.65
C HIS A 36 2.64 -1.21 2.35
N ILE A 37 1.51 -1.72 1.88
CA ILE A 37 1.37 -3.12 1.51
C ILE A 37 1.81 -3.33 0.05
N PHE A 38 2.40 -4.49 -0.24
CA PHE A 38 2.61 -4.90 -1.62
C PHE A 38 1.29 -5.41 -2.17
N GLU A 39 0.66 -4.59 -3.01
CA GLU A 39 -0.55 -4.98 -3.69
C GLU A 39 -0.27 -6.13 -4.65
N GLN A 40 -1.06 -7.18 -4.54
CA GLN A 40 -1.06 -8.26 -5.51
C GLN A 40 -1.89 -7.85 -6.73
N THR A 41 -1.73 -8.58 -7.82
CA THR A 41 -2.53 -8.39 -9.02
C THR A 41 -4.02 -8.44 -8.68
N ALA A 42 -4.75 -7.40 -9.07
CA ALA A 42 -6.18 -7.32 -8.84
C ALA A 42 -6.92 -8.49 -9.50
N MET A 43 -7.95 -8.98 -8.84
CA MET A 43 -8.84 -9.98 -9.42
C MET A 43 -9.61 -9.35 -10.58
N THR A 44 -9.65 -10.03 -11.73
CA THR A 44 -10.44 -9.57 -12.88
C THR A 44 -11.92 -9.88 -12.69
N ASP A 45 -12.79 -9.15 -13.41
CA ASP A 45 -14.23 -9.37 -13.37
C ASP A 45 -14.60 -10.82 -13.70
N LYS A 46 -13.97 -11.39 -14.74
CA LYS A 46 -14.18 -12.78 -15.13
C LYS A 46 -13.82 -13.76 -14.00
N GLN A 47 -12.71 -13.52 -13.30
CA GLN A 47 -12.31 -14.35 -12.16
C GLN A 47 -13.28 -14.23 -10.99
N MET A 48 -13.82 -13.03 -10.73
CA MET A 48 -14.82 -12.82 -9.70
C MET A 48 -16.11 -13.55 -10.02
N ILE A 49 -16.64 -13.37 -11.23
CA ILE A 49 -17.87 -14.02 -11.72
C ILE A 49 -17.73 -15.54 -11.61
N SER A 50 -16.67 -16.10 -12.18
CA SER A 50 -16.42 -17.56 -12.14
C SER A 50 -16.26 -18.09 -10.71
N ARG A 51 -15.67 -17.32 -9.80
CA ARG A 51 -15.53 -17.69 -8.40
C ARG A 51 -16.87 -17.71 -7.67
N ILE A 52 -17.74 -16.73 -7.92
CA ILE A 52 -19.09 -16.70 -7.33
C ILE A 52 -19.92 -17.86 -7.87
N ALA A 53 -19.92 -18.09 -9.18
CA ALA A 53 -20.66 -19.19 -9.82
C ALA A 53 -20.25 -20.56 -9.24
N ARG A 54 -18.96 -20.80 -9.03
CA ARG A 54 -18.46 -22.05 -8.43
C ARG A 54 -18.89 -22.29 -6.98
N HIS A 55 -19.22 -21.23 -6.24
CA HIS A 55 -19.66 -21.31 -4.84
C HIS A 55 -21.16 -21.10 -4.64
N SER A 56 -21.90 -20.95 -5.73
CA SER A 56 -23.37 -20.83 -5.74
C SER A 56 -23.99 -21.80 -6.75
N SER A 57 -25.30 -21.83 -6.82
CA SER A 57 -26.05 -22.57 -7.84
C SER A 57 -26.30 -21.79 -9.14
N LEU A 58 -25.70 -20.58 -9.25
CA LEU A 58 -25.89 -19.68 -10.38
C LEU A 58 -24.89 -19.98 -11.49
N SER A 59 -25.29 -19.77 -12.74
CA SER A 59 -24.36 -19.74 -13.87
C SER A 59 -23.53 -18.46 -13.89
N GLU A 60 -22.41 -18.46 -14.63
CA GLU A 60 -21.62 -17.23 -14.82
C GLU A 60 -22.43 -16.10 -15.45
N GLY A 61 -23.38 -16.42 -16.34
CA GLY A 61 -24.30 -15.47 -16.95
C GLY A 61 -25.26 -14.85 -15.93
N ASP A 62 -25.82 -15.66 -15.04
CA ASP A 62 -26.71 -15.17 -13.98
C ASP A 62 -25.96 -14.24 -13.01
N VAL A 63 -24.75 -14.60 -12.63
CA VAL A 63 -23.89 -13.75 -11.76
C VAL A 63 -23.58 -12.41 -12.45
N ALA A 64 -23.26 -12.43 -13.72
CA ALA A 64 -23.01 -11.20 -14.48
C ALA A 64 -24.26 -10.31 -14.52
N ALA A 65 -25.43 -10.89 -14.76
CA ALA A 65 -26.71 -10.17 -14.79
C ALA A 65 -27.03 -9.55 -13.42
N VAL A 66 -26.83 -10.28 -12.32
CA VAL A 66 -27.04 -9.77 -10.95
C VAL A 66 -26.10 -8.59 -10.64
N LEU A 67 -24.83 -8.68 -11.03
CA LEU A 67 -23.89 -7.59 -10.82
C LEU A 67 -24.22 -6.34 -11.65
N MET A 68 -24.74 -6.51 -12.87
CA MET A 68 -25.23 -5.40 -13.69
C MET A 68 -26.46 -4.73 -13.03
N GLN A 69 -27.43 -5.49 -12.60
CA GLN A 69 -28.61 -4.97 -11.91
C GLN A 69 -28.24 -4.26 -10.60
N LEU A 70 -27.30 -4.80 -9.84
CA LEU A 70 -26.81 -4.15 -8.63
C LEU A 70 -26.18 -2.80 -8.94
N ARG A 71 -25.38 -2.69 -10.00
CA ARG A 71 -24.80 -1.42 -10.45
C ARG A 71 -25.91 -0.41 -10.79
N ASP A 72 -26.91 -0.83 -11.55
CA ASP A 72 -27.99 0.06 -12.01
C ASP A 72 -28.80 0.59 -10.81
N ILE A 73 -29.13 -0.26 -9.84
CA ILE A 73 -29.79 0.14 -8.58
C ILE A 73 -28.92 1.14 -7.78
N ILE A 74 -27.59 0.89 -7.71
CA ILE A 74 -26.67 1.80 -7.03
C ILE A 74 -26.67 3.17 -7.71
N GLU A 75 -26.63 3.19 -9.03
CA GLU A 75 -26.63 4.43 -9.82
C GLU A 75 -27.91 5.22 -9.58
N GLU A 76 -29.09 4.61 -9.70
CA GLU A 76 -30.39 5.24 -9.48
C GLU A 76 -30.52 5.83 -8.08
N ASP A 77 -30.22 5.05 -7.03
CA ASP A 77 -30.35 5.51 -5.64
C ASP A 77 -29.38 6.65 -5.32
N LEU A 78 -28.15 6.59 -5.83
CA LEU A 78 -27.18 7.67 -5.61
C LEU A 78 -27.57 8.96 -6.35
N GLN A 79 -28.14 8.87 -7.56
CA GLN A 79 -28.64 10.03 -8.31
C GLN A 79 -29.79 10.72 -7.59
N GLU A 80 -30.62 9.97 -6.87
CA GLU A 80 -31.68 10.52 -6.02
C GLU A 80 -31.19 11.01 -4.65
N GLY A 81 -29.87 10.97 -4.41
CA GLY A 81 -29.26 11.38 -3.14
C GLY A 81 -29.46 10.39 -1.99
N ARG A 82 -29.98 9.19 -2.28
CA ARG A 82 -30.16 8.14 -1.28
C ARG A 82 -28.85 7.44 -0.97
N ARG A 83 -28.68 7.06 0.28
CA ARG A 83 -27.60 6.15 0.69
C ARG A 83 -28.09 4.71 0.51
N ILE A 84 -27.30 3.90 -0.19
CA ILE A 84 -27.61 2.50 -0.39
C ILE A 84 -26.82 1.61 0.57
N ASN A 85 -27.50 0.62 1.15
CA ASN A 85 -26.88 -0.45 1.92
C ASN A 85 -26.79 -1.72 1.07
N ILE A 86 -25.56 -2.18 0.81
CA ILE A 86 -25.32 -3.48 0.20
C ILE A 86 -25.15 -4.48 1.35
N PRO A 87 -26.09 -5.46 1.51
CA PRO A 87 -26.05 -6.42 2.60
C PRO A 87 -24.68 -7.10 2.72
N GLU A 88 -24.19 -7.28 3.95
CA GLU A 88 -22.91 -7.90 4.30
C GLU A 88 -21.65 -7.15 3.81
N ILE A 89 -21.78 -6.18 2.91
CA ILE A 89 -20.66 -5.46 2.31
C ILE A 89 -20.47 -4.08 2.97
N GLY A 90 -21.54 -3.24 2.98
CA GLY A 90 -21.45 -1.91 3.55
C GLY A 90 -22.33 -0.89 2.87
N TYR A 91 -22.03 0.39 3.09
CA TYR A 91 -22.84 1.52 2.63
C TYR A 91 -22.10 2.31 1.57
N LEU A 92 -22.84 2.71 0.54
CA LEU A 92 -22.43 3.70 -0.44
C LEU A 92 -23.23 4.99 -0.23
N SER A 93 -22.59 6.13 -0.38
CA SER A 93 -23.21 7.44 -0.32
C SER A 93 -22.50 8.42 -1.24
N LEU A 94 -23.25 9.38 -1.77
CA LEU A 94 -22.70 10.44 -2.59
C LEU A 94 -21.83 11.37 -1.73
N SER A 95 -20.72 11.84 -2.30
CA SER A 95 -19.90 12.91 -1.75
C SER A 95 -19.96 14.08 -2.71
N VAL A 96 -20.27 15.23 -2.19
CA VAL A 96 -20.32 16.48 -2.97
C VAL A 96 -19.19 17.40 -2.55
N ASP A 97 -18.81 18.26 -3.47
CA ASP A 97 -17.86 19.36 -3.25
C ASP A 97 -18.53 20.68 -3.62
N LEU A 98 -18.00 21.77 -3.08
CA LEU A 98 -18.45 23.10 -3.37
C LEU A 98 -17.32 23.80 -4.15
N ASP A 99 -17.58 24.10 -5.41
CA ASP A 99 -16.65 24.82 -6.27
C ASP A 99 -16.78 26.32 -5.98
N MET A 100 -15.83 26.85 -5.19
CA MET A 100 -15.86 28.20 -4.65
C MET A 100 -14.68 29.08 -5.08
N ASP A 101 -13.90 28.65 -6.09
CA ASP A 101 -12.66 29.34 -6.44
C ASP A 101 -12.85 30.84 -6.83
N ASP A 102 -14.08 31.25 -7.20
CA ASP A 102 -14.41 32.63 -7.56
C ASP A 102 -15.44 33.31 -6.65
N LEU A 103 -15.88 32.67 -5.57
CA LEU A 103 -16.95 33.20 -4.72
C LEU A 103 -16.40 34.08 -3.57
N LYS A 104 -16.82 35.34 -3.54
CA LYS A 104 -16.63 36.19 -2.36
C LYS A 104 -17.42 35.63 -1.16
N PRO A 105 -16.94 35.81 0.09
CA PRO A 105 -17.58 35.25 1.29
C PRO A 105 -19.09 35.58 1.46
N ASP A 106 -19.54 36.70 0.88
CA ASP A 106 -20.93 37.18 0.98
C ASP A 106 -21.87 36.69 -0.14
N ASN A 107 -21.35 35.90 -1.10
CA ASN A 107 -22.19 35.41 -2.20
C ASN A 107 -23.06 34.22 -1.74
N LYS A 108 -24.34 34.26 -2.09
CA LYS A 108 -25.25 33.14 -1.88
C LYS A 108 -24.79 31.94 -2.68
N VAL A 109 -24.55 30.80 -1.99
CA VAL A 109 -24.24 29.53 -2.63
C VAL A 109 -25.44 29.06 -3.45
N ARG A 110 -25.24 28.82 -4.75
CA ARG A 110 -26.26 28.32 -5.68
C ARG A 110 -25.97 26.85 -6.00
N ALA A 111 -26.99 26.13 -6.44
CA ALA A 111 -26.89 24.72 -6.79
C ALA A 111 -25.84 24.43 -7.89
N GLU A 112 -25.62 25.42 -8.78
CA GLU A 112 -24.60 25.33 -9.86
C GLU A 112 -23.17 25.20 -9.38
N TYR A 113 -22.87 25.57 -8.12
CA TYR A 113 -21.56 25.43 -7.49
C TYR A 113 -21.36 24.11 -6.74
N VAL A 114 -22.40 23.26 -6.71
CA VAL A 114 -22.35 21.97 -6.06
C VAL A 114 -22.06 20.90 -7.12
N SER A 115 -20.95 20.21 -6.98
CA SER A 115 -20.54 19.13 -7.87
C SER A 115 -20.39 17.80 -7.14
N VAL A 116 -20.51 16.70 -7.89
CA VAL A 116 -20.27 15.37 -7.34
C VAL A 116 -18.76 15.14 -7.25
N ARG A 117 -18.26 15.03 -6.03
CA ARG A 117 -16.85 14.68 -5.77
C ARG A 117 -16.56 13.20 -5.99
N GLY A 118 -17.54 12.33 -5.66
CA GLY A 118 -17.36 10.88 -5.79
C GLY A 118 -18.33 10.09 -4.91
N ILE A 119 -18.06 8.79 -4.82
CA ILE A 119 -18.83 7.85 -3.99
C ILE A 119 -18.01 7.47 -2.78
N LYS A 120 -18.55 7.66 -1.58
CA LYS A 120 -17.97 7.21 -0.32
C LYS A 120 -18.46 5.79 -0.03
N PHE A 121 -17.52 4.90 0.24
CA PHE A 121 -17.80 3.55 0.73
C PHE A 121 -17.49 3.44 2.22
N ARG A 122 -18.42 2.88 2.98
CA ARG A 122 -18.24 2.55 4.39
C ARG A 122 -18.50 1.06 4.58
N PRO A 123 -17.48 0.26 4.92
CA PRO A 123 -17.64 -1.17 5.07
C PRO A 123 -18.57 -1.52 6.23
N ASN A 124 -19.23 -2.68 6.12
CA ASN A 124 -19.94 -3.30 7.23
C ASN A 124 -18.96 -3.58 8.38
N ALA A 125 -19.42 -3.38 9.63
CA ALA A 125 -18.60 -3.58 10.82
C ALA A 125 -18.10 -5.02 10.98
N ASP A 126 -18.94 -5.99 10.66
CA ASP A 126 -18.60 -7.41 10.77
C ASP A 126 -17.60 -7.83 9.68
N LEU A 127 -17.79 -7.34 8.45
CA LEU A 127 -16.80 -7.54 7.38
C LEU A 127 -15.43 -7.00 7.79
N LEU A 128 -15.38 -5.76 8.29
CA LEU A 128 -14.12 -5.14 8.73
C LEU A 128 -13.49 -5.89 9.89
N LYS A 129 -14.29 -6.35 10.86
CA LYS A 129 -13.83 -7.15 11.99
C LYS A 129 -13.23 -8.48 11.54
N GLN A 130 -13.88 -9.18 10.61
CA GLN A 130 -13.38 -10.45 10.07
C GLN A 130 -12.09 -10.26 9.29
N VAL A 131 -11.99 -9.23 8.45
CA VAL A 131 -10.76 -8.91 7.73
C VAL A 131 -9.63 -8.62 8.70
N LYS A 132 -9.84 -7.78 9.72
CA LYS A 132 -8.83 -7.46 10.75
C LYS A 132 -8.37 -8.71 11.51
N TYR A 133 -9.29 -9.59 11.87
CA TYR A 133 -8.97 -10.81 12.62
C TYR A 133 -8.17 -11.83 11.81
N ASN A 134 -8.47 -11.97 10.52
CA ASN A 134 -7.87 -12.98 9.65
C ASN A 134 -6.64 -12.49 8.88
N THR A 135 -6.28 -11.22 9.01
CA THR A 135 -5.14 -10.64 8.27
C THR A 135 -3.87 -10.72 9.13
N HIS A 136 -2.82 -11.30 8.55
CA HIS A 136 -1.49 -11.34 9.13
C HIS A 136 -0.51 -10.59 8.23
N PHE A 137 0.40 -9.86 8.85
CA PHE A 137 1.38 -9.04 8.14
C PHE A 137 2.79 -9.57 8.36
N GLU A 138 3.60 -9.55 7.32
CA GLU A 138 5.02 -9.88 7.35
C GLU A 138 5.82 -8.76 6.70
N LYS A 139 6.89 -8.33 7.35
CA LYS A 139 7.76 -7.29 6.77
C LYS A 139 8.47 -7.83 5.54
N SER A 140 8.41 -7.12 4.43
CA SER A 140 9.13 -7.48 3.22
C SER A 140 10.64 -7.29 3.41
N GLN A 141 11.41 -8.19 2.80
CA GLN A 141 12.86 -8.04 2.68
C GLN A 141 13.25 -7.02 1.59
N TYR A 142 12.30 -6.61 0.77
CA TYR A 142 12.51 -5.67 -0.33
C TYR A 142 11.69 -4.40 -0.07
N THR A 143 12.21 -3.27 -0.55
CA THR A 143 11.53 -1.98 -0.47
C THR A 143 11.25 -1.41 -1.86
N SER A 144 10.08 -0.81 -2.05
CA SER A 144 9.69 -0.14 -3.29
C SER A 144 10.24 1.29 -3.40
N ARG A 145 10.59 1.89 -2.26
CA ARG A 145 11.22 3.24 -2.17
C ARG A 145 12.46 3.17 -1.30
N SER A 146 13.50 3.88 -1.74
CA SER A 146 14.70 4.03 -0.93
C SER A 146 14.48 5.04 0.20
N TYR A 147 15.04 4.77 1.37
CA TYR A 147 15.17 5.79 2.40
C TYR A 147 16.04 6.94 1.88
N PRO A 148 15.63 8.21 2.04
CA PRO A 148 16.39 9.35 1.56
C PRO A 148 17.57 9.65 2.51
N PHE A 149 18.70 8.98 2.27
CA PHE A 149 19.93 9.30 3.01
C PHE A 149 20.67 10.47 2.37
N SER A 150 21.18 11.39 3.22
CA SER A 150 22.33 12.20 2.85
C SER A 150 23.59 11.33 2.80
N GLU A 151 24.62 11.79 2.07
CA GLU A 151 25.85 11.02 1.95
C GLU A 151 26.53 10.77 3.32
N ASP A 152 26.59 11.80 4.15
CA ASP A 152 27.22 11.75 5.46
C ASP A 152 26.44 10.83 6.42
N ALA A 153 25.10 10.94 6.44
CA ALA A 153 24.26 10.07 7.24
C ALA A 153 24.40 8.58 6.83
N LEU A 154 24.53 8.33 5.54
CA LEU A 154 24.74 6.95 5.06
C LEU A 154 26.14 6.43 5.43
N LYS A 155 27.17 7.26 5.29
CA LYS A 155 28.54 6.90 5.70
C LYS A 155 28.60 6.54 7.18
N GLU A 156 27.97 7.34 8.03
CA GLU A 156 27.96 7.11 9.48
C GLU A 156 27.25 5.79 9.82
N LYS A 157 26.08 5.55 9.24
CA LYS A 157 25.37 4.27 9.41
C LYS A 157 26.15 3.07 8.91
N ILE A 158 26.87 3.20 7.80
CA ILE A 158 27.73 2.13 7.29
C ILE A 158 28.90 1.87 8.24
N ARG A 159 29.53 2.90 8.81
CA ARG A 159 30.56 2.75 9.83
C ARG A 159 30.02 2.03 11.05
N GLU A 160 28.86 2.43 11.55
CA GLU A 160 28.22 1.77 12.70
C GLU A 160 27.94 0.29 12.42
N TYR A 161 27.39 -0.02 11.27
CA TYR A 161 27.14 -1.40 10.85
C TYR A 161 28.43 -2.23 10.78
N LEU A 162 29.50 -1.67 10.20
CA LEU A 162 30.77 -2.35 10.01
C LEU A 162 31.59 -2.50 11.30
N LYS A 163 31.22 -1.81 12.42
CA LYS A 163 31.79 -2.12 13.75
C LYS A 163 31.42 -3.51 14.24
N HIS A 164 30.27 -4.02 13.83
CA HIS A 164 29.75 -5.32 14.25
C HIS A 164 29.75 -6.37 13.13
N ASN A 165 29.99 -5.96 11.90
CA ASN A 165 29.96 -6.81 10.71
C ASN A 165 31.23 -6.62 9.89
N ARG A 166 31.76 -7.71 9.37
CA ARG A 166 33.03 -7.68 8.63
C ARG A 166 32.95 -6.96 7.29
N SER A 167 31.79 -6.96 6.67
CA SER A 167 31.61 -6.41 5.32
C SER A 167 30.17 -6.00 5.04
N ILE A 168 29.97 -5.20 4.01
CA ILE A 168 28.67 -4.78 3.53
C ILE A 168 28.50 -5.12 2.04
N ASN A 169 27.30 -5.43 1.63
CA ASN A 169 26.95 -5.67 0.25
C ASN A 169 25.59 -5.05 -0.11
N ARG A 170 25.21 -5.16 -1.36
CA ARG A 170 23.92 -4.64 -1.85
C ARG A 170 22.71 -5.15 -1.06
N LYS A 171 22.68 -6.46 -0.74
CA LYS A 171 21.55 -7.06 -0.01
C LYS A 171 21.39 -6.49 1.39
N VAL A 172 22.51 -6.17 2.06
CA VAL A 172 22.51 -5.53 3.37
C VAL A 172 21.92 -4.11 3.26
N LEU A 173 22.32 -3.32 2.25
CA LEU A 173 21.73 -2.00 2.04
C LEU A 173 20.22 -2.08 1.74
N GLU A 174 19.77 -3.12 1.08
CA GLU A 174 18.34 -3.34 0.84
C GLU A 174 17.59 -3.73 2.13
N ALA A 175 18.12 -4.66 2.90
CA ALA A 175 17.45 -5.24 4.06
C ALA A 175 17.52 -4.35 5.30
N GLU A 176 18.71 -3.83 5.64
CA GLU A 176 18.94 -3.10 6.89
C GLU A 176 18.75 -1.60 6.75
N PHE A 177 19.09 -1.04 5.56
CA PHE A 177 19.01 0.40 5.33
C PHE A 177 17.78 0.81 4.53
N HIS A 178 16.96 -0.14 4.11
CA HIS A 178 15.75 0.11 3.32
C HIS A 178 16.02 0.93 2.04
N ILE A 179 17.06 0.55 1.31
CA ILE A 179 17.45 1.18 0.05
C ILE A 179 17.13 0.23 -1.10
N ARG A 180 16.48 0.74 -2.16
CA ARG A 180 16.17 -0.06 -3.35
C ARG A 180 17.45 -0.54 -4.04
N LYS A 181 17.34 -1.71 -4.69
CA LYS A 181 18.44 -2.37 -5.42
C LYS A 181 19.27 -1.40 -6.27
N GLN A 182 18.62 -0.60 -7.13
CA GLN A 182 19.33 0.32 -8.03
C GLN A 182 20.01 1.45 -7.26
N THR A 183 19.33 2.02 -6.28
CA THR A 183 19.89 3.07 -5.42
C THR A 183 21.03 2.55 -4.57
N ALA A 184 20.92 1.33 -4.03
CA ALA A 184 22.00 0.67 -3.29
C ALA A 184 23.26 0.47 -4.16
N LEU A 185 23.08 0.01 -5.40
CA LEU A 185 24.20 -0.11 -6.36
C LEU A 185 24.85 1.23 -6.67
N ASN A 186 24.05 2.28 -6.84
CA ASN A 186 24.57 3.62 -7.09
C ASN A 186 25.33 4.17 -5.89
N TRP A 187 24.83 3.97 -4.66
CA TRP A 187 25.52 4.37 -3.43
C TRP A 187 26.85 3.61 -3.27
N LEU A 188 26.87 2.28 -3.43
CA LEU A 188 28.10 1.51 -3.32
C LEU A 188 29.15 1.98 -4.31
N LYS A 189 28.78 2.21 -5.57
CA LYS A 189 29.68 2.77 -6.58
C LYS A 189 30.19 4.18 -6.23
N LYS A 190 29.32 5.03 -5.67
CA LYS A 190 29.69 6.38 -5.28
C LYS A 190 30.67 6.36 -4.11
N LEU A 191 30.42 5.52 -3.11
CA LEU A 191 31.27 5.37 -1.92
C LEU A 191 32.61 4.69 -2.24
N GLU A 192 32.64 3.77 -3.19
CA GLU A 192 33.87 3.20 -3.75
C GLU A 192 34.70 4.27 -4.46
N LYS A 193 34.09 5.08 -5.32
CA LYS A 193 34.78 6.18 -6.02
C LYS A 193 35.31 7.27 -5.11
N SER A 194 34.62 7.53 -4.00
CA SER A 194 35.09 8.51 -3.00
C SER A 194 36.20 7.97 -2.08
N GLY A 195 36.63 6.71 -2.26
CA GLY A 195 37.62 6.08 -1.41
C GLY A 195 37.11 5.68 -0.01
N PHE A 196 35.81 5.81 0.25
CA PHE A 196 35.23 5.45 1.55
C PHE A 196 35.06 3.93 1.71
N LEU A 197 34.81 3.21 0.61
CA LEU A 197 34.69 1.76 0.59
C LEU A 197 35.67 1.15 -0.41
N ILE A 198 36.24 0.00 -0.04
CA ILE A 198 37.03 -0.84 -0.92
C ILE A 198 36.19 -2.01 -1.36
N LYS A 199 36.14 -2.25 -2.68
CA LYS A 199 35.40 -3.35 -3.28
C LYS A 199 36.31 -4.58 -3.42
N GLU A 200 35.81 -5.72 -2.96
CA GLU A 200 36.45 -7.03 -3.14
C GLU A 200 35.42 -8.07 -3.66
N GLY A 201 35.95 -9.25 -4.03
CA GLY A 201 35.14 -10.36 -4.47
C GLY A 201 34.87 -10.40 -5.98
N SER A 202 33.99 -11.31 -6.40
CA SER A 202 33.70 -11.52 -7.82
C SER A 202 32.80 -10.43 -8.38
N ARG A 203 32.81 -10.25 -9.71
CA ARG A 203 31.95 -9.31 -10.42
C ARG A 203 30.44 -9.50 -10.10
N ASN A 204 30.03 -10.75 -9.87
CA ASN A 204 28.63 -11.09 -9.62
C ASN A 204 28.22 -11.04 -8.13
N ALA A 205 29.18 -11.08 -7.22
CA ALA A 205 28.97 -11.03 -5.78
C ALA A 205 30.01 -10.10 -5.10
N PRO A 206 29.97 -8.80 -5.37
CA PRO A 206 30.88 -7.85 -4.76
C PRO A 206 30.55 -7.63 -3.28
N VAL A 207 31.61 -7.53 -2.49
CA VAL A 207 31.59 -7.22 -1.06
C VAL A 207 32.42 -5.97 -0.85
N TYR A 208 32.04 -5.15 0.11
CA TYR A 208 32.68 -3.86 0.37
C TYR A 208 33.14 -3.78 1.83
N PHE A 209 34.30 -3.19 2.05
CA PHE A 209 34.94 -2.96 3.33
C PHE A 209 35.20 -1.48 3.52
N LEU A 210 35.36 -1.01 4.77
CA LEU A 210 35.87 0.34 4.99
C LEU A 210 37.28 0.42 4.44
N ALA A 211 37.61 1.53 3.76
CA ALA A 211 38.98 1.87 3.49
C ALA A 211 39.69 2.16 4.82
N GLU A 212 40.81 1.53 5.08
CA GLU A 212 41.69 1.90 6.21
C GLU A 212 42.18 3.32 5.96
N GLU A 213 42.07 4.19 6.98
CA GLU A 213 42.68 5.52 6.96
C GLU A 213 44.18 5.44 7.08
#